data_817378785e9d2b3d3009505df32a1bd1
#
_entry.id   817378785e9d2b3d3009505df32a1bd1
#
_cell.length_a   1.000
_cell.length_b   1.000
_cell.length_c   1.000
_cell.angle_alpha   90.00
_cell.angle_beta   90.00
_cell.angle_gamma   90.00
#
_symmetry.space_group_name_H-M   'P 1'
#
loop_
_entity.id
_entity.type
_entity.pdbx_description
1 polymer ?
#
loop_
_entity_poly.entity_id
_entity_poly.type
_entity_poly.pdbx_seq_one_letter_code
_entity_poly.pdbx_strand_id
1 'polypeptide(L)'
;MKKIFAMLLALAMVFACIACSGSNNQAEDKPIKIGVLVADVSGEEALGFRAYYENYIAKNYNVTFTYTEQLEDAAAEKSAIEKFAAQGYDAILSLSSADRATQIETASANKLYYAVVSGMLDDAQFEQYKSNEYFVGQIGPSMDTEFEAGYAMGKYFADQGAKTVGIYGAFIPNPMHVYRTAGVLAGLGCTYGGASDKDGIAGQLFGDQGVDMSKLVCGDVQVVGYFQGFGDTTFDELFAIVGQTPDAFLSVGMATTFFADALNGAKIPYADIDSFTSGNAANMSNGTLVYLAGKYSSSIGPIFAATMNAVKGNPIRDENGNAISLSQNYLVATDSATFDSIFNGDKGDNPIFNKEVLDKVIGTVSYSDFAALVASK
;
A
#
# COMPACT_ATOMS: atom_id res chain seq x y z
N MET A 1 -34.88 -68.76 0.15
CA MET A 1 -34.00 -67.72 0.67
C MET A 1 -33.21 -67.00 -0.39
N LYS A 2 -32.58 -67.65 -1.38
CA LYS A 2 -31.79 -66.94 -2.44
C LYS A 2 -32.57 -65.99 -3.33
N LYS A 3 -33.89 -66.24 -3.59
CA LYS A 3 -34.73 -65.38 -4.44
C LYS A 3 -35.25 -64.11 -3.71
N ILE A 4 -35.38 -64.17 -2.38
CA ILE A 4 -35.81 -63.01 -1.57
C ILE A 4 -34.63 -62.05 -1.41
N PHE A 5 -33.38 -62.51 -1.33
CA PHE A 5 -32.19 -61.66 -1.25
C PHE A 5 -31.90 -60.88 -2.55
N ALA A 6 -32.17 -61.50 -3.72
CA ALA A 6 -32.04 -60.85 -5.00
C ALA A 6 -33.08 -59.72 -5.22
N MET A 7 -34.31 -59.91 -4.67
CA MET A 7 -35.37 -58.91 -4.78
C MET A 7 -35.15 -57.70 -3.85
N LEU A 8 -34.55 -57.90 -2.67
CA LEU A 8 -34.13 -56.85 -1.74
C LEU A 8 -32.94 -56.02 -2.29
N LEU A 9 -32.00 -56.66 -2.98
CA LEU A 9 -30.89 -55.99 -3.63
C LEU A 9 -31.32 -55.13 -4.82
N ALA A 10 -32.32 -55.61 -5.62
CA ALA A 10 -32.88 -54.86 -6.74
C ALA A 10 -33.69 -53.65 -6.25
N LEU A 11 -34.42 -53.76 -5.12
CA LEU A 11 -35.17 -52.66 -4.53
C LEU A 11 -34.22 -51.58 -3.94
N ALA A 12 -33.06 -51.96 -3.38
CA ALA A 12 -32.07 -51.02 -2.87
C ALA A 12 -31.39 -50.24 -4.02
N MET A 13 -31.17 -50.83 -5.20
CA MET A 13 -30.64 -50.11 -6.36
C MET A 13 -31.64 -49.13 -6.98
N VAL A 14 -32.96 -49.42 -6.94
CA VAL A 14 -33.95 -48.49 -7.44
C VAL A 14 -34.12 -47.26 -6.53
N PHE A 15 -33.95 -47.42 -5.22
CA PHE A 15 -33.96 -46.29 -4.30
C PHE A 15 -32.68 -45.43 -4.42
N ALA A 16 -31.53 -46.00 -4.82
CA ALA A 16 -30.32 -45.26 -5.08
C ALA A 16 -30.39 -44.38 -6.36
N CYS A 17 -31.21 -44.78 -7.35
CA CYS A 17 -31.38 -43.98 -8.56
C CYS A 17 -32.43 -42.86 -8.44
N ILE A 18 -33.35 -42.93 -7.46
CA ILE A 18 -34.36 -41.88 -7.24
C ILE A 18 -33.84 -40.75 -6.37
N ALA A 19 -32.72 -40.95 -5.65
CA ALA A 19 -32.07 -39.91 -4.87
C ALA A 19 -31.19 -38.95 -5.73
N CYS A 20 -31.07 -39.19 -7.05
CA CYS A 20 -30.28 -38.35 -7.96
C CYS A 20 -31.12 -37.44 -8.88
N SER A 21 -32.43 -37.31 -8.66
CA SER A 21 -33.26 -36.39 -9.45
C SER A 21 -34.01 -35.43 -8.53
N GLY A 22 -33.41 -34.28 -8.27
CA GLY A 22 -34.13 -33.14 -7.69
C GLY A 22 -33.58 -32.59 -6.39
N SER A 23 -32.29 -32.33 -6.33
CA SER A 23 -31.82 -31.22 -5.51
C SER A 23 -31.12 -30.25 -6.46
N ASN A 24 -31.77 -29.13 -6.72
CA ASN A 24 -31.05 -27.87 -6.99
C ASN A 24 -30.22 -27.57 -5.75
N ASN A 25 -29.18 -28.36 -5.49
CA ASN A 25 -28.06 -27.92 -4.70
C ASN A 25 -27.35 -26.90 -5.60
N GLN A 26 -27.77 -25.65 -5.56
CA GLN A 26 -26.78 -24.59 -5.63
C GLN A 26 -25.74 -25.00 -4.57
N ALA A 27 -24.61 -25.52 -5.00
CA ALA A 27 -23.45 -25.64 -4.14
C ALA A 27 -23.29 -24.24 -3.55
N GLU A 28 -23.51 -24.09 -2.24
CA GLU A 28 -23.21 -22.83 -1.56
C GLU A 28 -21.76 -22.56 -1.94
N ASP A 29 -21.53 -21.48 -2.69
CA ASP A 29 -20.20 -21.06 -3.09
C ASP A 29 -19.41 -20.85 -1.80
N LYS A 30 -18.47 -21.74 -1.51
CA LYS A 30 -17.66 -21.63 -0.29
C LYS A 30 -16.95 -20.29 -0.32
N PRO A 31 -16.88 -19.59 0.82
CA PRO A 31 -16.18 -18.33 0.86
C PRO A 31 -14.71 -18.53 0.49
N ILE A 32 -14.19 -17.66 -0.35
CA ILE A 32 -12.76 -17.58 -0.66
C ILE A 32 -12.02 -17.18 0.63
N LYS A 33 -10.98 -17.93 0.99
CA LYS A 33 -10.20 -17.71 2.20
C LYS A 33 -8.89 -17.00 1.86
N ILE A 34 -8.69 -15.82 2.39
CA ILE A 34 -7.50 -15.00 2.17
C ILE A 34 -6.74 -14.83 3.48
N GLY A 35 -5.46 -15.25 3.46
CA GLY A 35 -4.51 -14.92 4.52
C GLY A 35 -3.90 -13.54 4.28
N VAL A 36 -3.80 -12.72 5.32
CA VAL A 36 -3.18 -11.40 5.24
C VAL A 36 -1.94 -11.37 6.12
N LEU A 37 -0.78 -11.15 5.49
CA LEU A 37 0.49 -10.99 6.20
C LEU A 37 0.66 -9.52 6.59
N VAL A 38 0.95 -9.25 7.85
CA VAL A 38 1.10 -7.87 8.36
C VAL A 38 2.39 -7.69 9.16
N ALA A 39 3.09 -6.58 8.92
CA ALA A 39 4.23 -6.13 9.72
C ALA A 39 3.84 -5.09 10.78
N ASP A 40 2.64 -4.50 10.67
CA ASP A 40 2.06 -3.57 11.63
C ASP A 40 0.61 -3.96 11.91
N VAL A 41 0.24 -4.01 13.19
CA VAL A 41 -1.11 -4.38 13.66
C VAL A 41 -1.82 -3.24 14.40
N SER A 42 -1.14 -2.12 14.62
CA SER A 42 -1.58 -1.03 15.51
C SER A 42 -1.63 0.35 14.86
N GLY A 43 -0.84 0.58 13.81
CA GLY A 43 -0.82 1.85 13.09
C GLY A 43 -2.16 2.16 12.41
N GLU A 44 -2.54 3.43 12.34
CA GLU A 44 -3.83 3.82 11.78
C GLU A 44 -4.00 3.43 10.31
N GLU A 45 -2.93 3.44 9.50
CA GLU A 45 -2.95 2.95 8.12
C GLU A 45 -3.32 1.47 8.08
N ALA A 46 -2.61 0.64 8.86
CA ALA A 46 -2.85 -0.80 8.93
C ALA A 46 -4.27 -1.12 9.40
N LEU A 47 -4.75 -0.41 10.43
CA LEU A 47 -6.12 -0.54 10.93
C LEU A 47 -7.16 -0.08 9.89
N GLY A 48 -6.86 0.96 9.11
CA GLY A 48 -7.71 1.42 8.02
C GLY A 48 -7.85 0.38 6.90
N PHE A 49 -6.75 -0.20 6.45
CA PHE A 49 -6.74 -1.29 5.47
C PHE A 49 -7.50 -2.51 5.97
N ARG A 50 -7.27 -2.90 7.22
CA ARG A 50 -7.98 -4.01 7.85
C ARG A 50 -9.49 -3.74 7.92
N ALA A 51 -9.88 -2.55 8.35
CA ALA A 51 -11.29 -2.17 8.43
C ALA A 51 -11.97 -2.19 7.04
N TYR A 52 -11.28 -1.76 5.99
CA TYR A 52 -11.80 -1.84 4.64
C TYR A 52 -12.04 -3.30 4.21
N TYR A 53 -11.08 -4.21 4.42
CA TYR A 53 -11.27 -5.61 4.07
C TYR A 53 -12.34 -6.30 4.93
N GLU A 54 -12.30 -6.15 6.26
CA GLU A 54 -13.22 -6.86 7.16
C GLU A 54 -14.64 -6.25 7.17
N ASN A 55 -14.74 -4.91 7.15
CA ASN A 55 -16.03 -4.24 7.32
C ASN A 55 -16.72 -3.86 6.01
N TYR A 56 -15.97 -3.73 4.90
CA TYR A 56 -16.54 -3.41 3.62
C TYR A 56 -16.46 -4.57 2.63
N ILE A 57 -15.27 -5.08 2.32
CA ILE A 57 -15.10 -6.15 1.32
C ILE A 57 -15.81 -7.44 1.75
N ALA A 58 -15.59 -7.92 2.96
CA ALA A 58 -16.20 -9.17 3.43
C ALA A 58 -17.74 -9.11 3.51
N LYS A 59 -18.32 -7.92 3.65
CA LYS A 59 -19.79 -7.75 3.60
C LYS A 59 -20.37 -7.79 2.19
N ASN A 60 -19.57 -7.41 1.19
CA ASN A 60 -20.02 -7.23 -0.18
C ASN A 60 -19.66 -8.42 -1.08
N TYR A 61 -18.70 -9.25 -0.66
CA TYR A 61 -18.20 -10.40 -1.43
C TYR A 61 -18.14 -11.65 -0.55
N ASN A 62 -18.28 -12.82 -1.16
CA ASN A 62 -18.17 -14.10 -0.45
C ASN A 62 -16.71 -14.45 -0.18
N VAL A 63 -16.09 -13.75 0.77
CA VAL A 63 -14.67 -13.85 1.13
C VAL A 63 -14.49 -13.72 2.64
N THR A 64 -13.47 -14.38 3.17
CA THR A 64 -13.04 -14.24 4.56
C THR A 64 -11.56 -13.89 4.63
N PHE A 65 -11.20 -12.99 5.53
CA PHE A 65 -9.82 -12.59 5.79
C PHE A 65 -9.35 -13.09 7.15
N THR A 66 -8.12 -13.59 7.19
CA THR A 66 -7.46 -13.95 8.45
C THR A 66 -6.09 -13.28 8.47
N TYR A 67 -5.88 -12.44 9.46
CA TYR A 67 -4.66 -11.68 9.64
C TYR A 67 -3.66 -12.49 10.50
N THR A 68 -2.39 -12.36 10.18
CA THR A 68 -1.33 -12.80 11.10
C THR A 68 -1.27 -11.87 12.31
N GLU A 69 -0.56 -12.28 13.34
CA GLU A 69 0.06 -11.35 14.27
C GLU A 69 1.15 -10.56 13.54
N GLN A 70 1.72 -9.56 14.20
CA GLN A 70 2.83 -8.80 13.65
C GLN A 70 3.98 -9.73 13.27
N LEU A 71 4.43 -9.66 12.02
CA LEU A 71 5.55 -10.43 11.49
C LEU A 71 6.81 -9.58 11.55
N GLU A 72 7.87 -10.14 12.13
CA GLU A 72 9.10 -9.39 12.39
C GLU A 72 10.23 -9.76 11.41
N ASP A 73 10.16 -10.96 10.79
CA ASP A 73 11.23 -11.46 9.92
C ASP A 73 10.73 -12.40 8.82
N ALA A 74 11.62 -12.74 7.89
CA ALA A 74 11.36 -13.63 6.78
C ALA A 74 10.95 -15.05 7.20
N ALA A 75 11.46 -15.55 8.32
CA ALA A 75 11.12 -16.90 8.80
C ALA A 75 9.68 -16.95 9.32
N ALA A 76 9.25 -15.91 10.03
CA ALA A 76 7.87 -15.75 10.48
C ALA A 76 6.90 -15.61 9.28
N GLU A 77 7.27 -14.82 8.27
CA GLU A 77 6.49 -14.67 7.02
C GLU A 77 6.30 -16.02 6.32
N LYS A 78 7.38 -16.77 6.11
CA LYS A 78 7.34 -18.10 5.50
C LYS A 78 6.44 -19.06 6.28
N SER A 79 6.64 -19.15 7.59
CA SER A 79 5.85 -20.03 8.47
C SER A 79 4.35 -19.69 8.43
N ALA A 80 4.00 -18.41 8.35
CA ALA A 80 2.61 -17.97 8.23
C ALA A 80 1.97 -18.45 6.93
N ILE A 81 2.68 -18.35 5.80
CA ILE A 81 2.20 -18.83 4.49
C ILE A 81 2.00 -20.35 4.51
N GLU A 82 2.97 -21.12 5.04
CA GLU A 82 2.86 -22.57 5.17
C GLU A 82 1.66 -22.97 6.03
N LYS A 83 1.39 -22.23 7.11
CA LYS A 83 0.23 -22.45 7.98
C LYS A 83 -1.08 -22.18 7.25
N PHE A 84 -1.19 -21.08 6.50
CA PHE A 84 -2.37 -20.79 5.68
C PHE A 84 -2.61 -21.86 4.61
N ALA A 85 -1.54 -22.32 3.95
CA ALA A 85 -1.64 -23.40 2.97
C ALA A 85 -2.19 -24.70 3.61
N ALA A 86 -1.65 -25.10 4.76
CA ALA A 86 -2.11 -26.29 5.49
C ALA A 86 -3.58 -26.18 5.94
N GLN A 87 -4.11 -24.96 6.12
CA GLN A 87 -5.49 -24.69 6.50
C GLN A 87 -6.44 -24.53 5.29
N GLY A 88 -5.92 -24.71 4.05
CA GLY A 88 -6.71 -24.65 2.83
C GLY A 88 -7.21 -23.24 2.51
N TYR A 89 -6.32 -22.24 2.62
CA TYR A 89 -6.56 -20.90 2.09
C TYR A 89 -6.35 -20.88 0.58
N ASP A 90 -6.93 -19.91 -0.10
CA ASP A 90 -6.90 -19.76 -1.55
C ASP A 90 -5.84 -18.75 -2.00
N ALA A 91 -5.61 -17.73 -1.19
CA ALA A 91 -4.68 -16.64 -1.52
C ALA A 91 -4.05 -15.99 -0.28
N ILE A 92 -2.95 -15.27 -0.55
CA ILE A 92 -2.22 -14.43 0.41
C ILE A 92 -2.20 -13.00 -0.12
N LEU A 93 -2.58 -12.05 0.72
CA LEU A 93 -2.35 -10.61 0.53
C LEU A 93 -1.25 -10.17 1.50
N SER A 94 -0.15 -9.63 0.99
CA SER A 94 0.99 -9.28 1.83
C SER A 94 1.13 -7.77 2.01
N LEU A 95 1.07 -7.35 3.28
CA LEU A 95 1.45 -6.02 3.79
C LEU A 95 2.79 -6.08 4.55
N SER A 96 3.50 -7.21 4.47
CA SER A 96 4.82 -7.43 5.05
C SER A 96 5.88 -7.46 3.96
N SER A 97 7.13 -7.11 4.28
CA SER A 97 8.19 -6.93 3.29
C SER A 97 9.58 -7.35 3.75
N ALA A 98 9.70 -8.22 4.75
CA ALA A 98 11.01 -8.68 5.20
C ALA A 98 11.71 -9.50 4.10
N ASP A 99 10.99 -10.43 3.43
CA ASP A 99 11.51 -11.16 2.26
C ASP A 99 10.39 -11.56 1.30
N ARG A 100 10.03 -10.66 0.39
CA ARG A 100 8.99 -10.91 -0.61
C ARG A 100 9.34 -12.03 -1.59
N ALA A 101 10.61 -12.24 -1.90
CA ALA A 101 11.05 -13.35 -2.74
C ALA A 101 10.67 -14.70 -2.11
N THR A 102 11.05 -14.92 -0.85
CA THR A 102 10.67 -16.11 -0.10
C THR A 102 9.16 -16.26 0.05
N GLN A 103 8.42 -15.16 0.24
CA GLN A 103 6.95 -15.19 0.29
C GLN A 103 6.34 -15.72 -1.02
N ILE A 104 6.76 -15.19 -2.18
CA ILE A 104 6.28 -15.61 -3.51
C ILE A 104 6.60 -17.09 -3.75
N GLU A 105 7.84 -17.50 -3.50
CA GLU A 105 8.28 -18.88 -3.70
C GLU A 105 7.51 -19.86 -2.81
N THR A 106 7.30 -19.51 -1.53
CA THR A 106 6.56 -20.33 -0.57
C THR A 106 5.08 -20.44 -0.95
N ALA A 107 4.44 -19.33 -1.32
CA ALA A 107 3.05 -19.33 -1.75
C ALA A 107 2.87 -20.16 -3.04
N SER A 108 3.75 -19.98 -4.03
CA SER A 108 3.73 -20.72 -5.29
C SER A 108 3.92 -22.22 -5.10
N ALA A 109 4.88 -22.63 -4.28
CA ALA A 109 5.12 -24.04 -3.95
C ALA A 109 3.90 -24.72 -3.31
N ASN A 110 3.08 -23.95 -2.60
CA ASN A 110 1.85 -24.40 -1.95
C ASN A 110 0.59 -24.12 -2.80
N LYS A 111 0.72 -23.61 -4.03
CA LYS A 111 -0.39 -23.28 -4.94
C LYS A 111 -1.34 -22.25 -4.37
N LEU A 112 -0.86 -21.30 -3.60
CA LEU A 112 -1.59 -20.16 -3.10
C LEU A 112 -1.34 -18.96 -4.03
N TYR A 113 -2.39 -18.29 -4.46
CA TYR A 113 -2.23 -17.00 -5.13
C TYR A 113 -1.63 -15.99 -4.16
N TYR A 114 -0.69 -15.19 -4.64
CA TYR A 114 0.03 -14.22 -3.82
C TYR A 114 0.02 -12.85 -4.47
N ALA A 115 -0.27 -11.82 -3.70
CA ALA A 115 -0.24 -10.44 -4.14
C ALA A 115 0.45 -9.52 -3.13
N VAL A 116 1.23 -8.56 -3.65
CA VAL A 116 1.80 -7.46 -2.85
C VAL A 116 0.79 -6.33 -2.75
N VAL A 117 0.46 -5.96 -1.52
CA VAL A 117 -0.51 -4.91 -1.21
C VAL A 117 0.24 -3.65 -0.78
N SER A 118 -0.13 -2.49 -1.34
CA SER A 118 0.43 -1.20 -0.92
C SER A 118 1.96 -1.13 -0.94
N GLY A 119 2.55 -1.42 -2.10
CA GLY A 119 3.99 -1.37 -2.32
C GLY A 119 4.37 -2.16 -3.54
N MET A 120 5.65 -2.15 -3.88
CA MET A 120 6.16 -2.84 -5.07
C MET A 120 7.46 -3.59 -4.75
N LEU A 121 7.71 -4.65 -5.49
CA LEU A 121 9.04 -5.25 -5.63
C LEU A 121 9.94 -4.26 -6.38
N ASP A 122 11.23 -4.35 -6.20
CA ASP A 122 12.13 -3.70 -7.15
C ASP A 122 12.05 -4.38 -8.55
N ASP A 123 12.55 -3.68 -9.56
CA ASP A 123 12.44 -4.12 -10.95
C ASP A 123 13.09 -5.51 -11.18
N ALA A 124 14.23 -5.78 -10.55
CA ALA A 124 14.92 -7.05 -10.70
C ALA A 124 14.13 -8.21 -10.07
N GLN A 125 13.55 -7.99 -8.91
CA GLN A 125 12.69 -8.98 -8.26
C GLN A 125 11.40 -9.17 -9.06
N PHE A 126 10.78 -8.11 -9.57
CA PHE A 126 9.58 -8.24 -10.39
C PHE A 126 9.87 -9.04 -11.66
N GLU A 127 10.95 -8.71 -12.38
CA GLU A 127 11.38 -9.46 -13.57
C GLU A 127 11.59 -10.96 -13.29
N GLN A 128 12.09 -11.31 -12.12
CA GLN A 128 12.30 -12.70 -11.70
C GLN A 128 10.97 -13.47 -11.54
N TYR A 129 9.93 -12.80 -11.01
CA TYR A 129 8.69 -13.48 -10.60
C TYR A 129 7.48 -13.18 -11.48
N LYS A 130 7.54 -12.22 -12.41
CA LYS A 130 6.39 -11.77 -13.20
C LYS A 130 5.66 -12.87 -13.98
N SER A 131 6.38 -13.92 -14.41
CA SER A 131 5.80 -15.06 -15.12
C SER A 131 5.29 -16.18 -14.20
N ASN A 132 5.40 -16.04 -12.88
CA ASN A 132 4.92 -17.04 -11.94
C ASN A 132 3.39 -17.10 -11.96
N GLU A 133 2.83 -18.30 -12.15
CA GLU A 133 1.39 -18.55 -12.25
C GLU A 133 0.62 -18.06 -11.01
N TYR A 134 1.20 -18.27 -9.82
CA TYR A 134 0.57 -17.92 -8.53
C TYR A 134 0.87 -16.50 -8.06
N PHE A 135 1.79 -15.79 -8.69
CA PHE A 135 2.01 -14.38 -8.41
C PHE A 135 0.97 -13.54 -9.15
N VAL A 136 -0.01 -13.02 -8.43
CA VAL A 136 -1.05 -12.13 -8.99
C VAL A 136 -0.44 -10.83 -9.46
N GLY A 137 0.45 -10.25 -8.64
CA GLY A 137 1.16 -9.02 -8.94
C GLY A 137 1.22 -8.07 -7.76
N GLN A 138 1.34 -6.80 -8.09
CA GLN A 138 1.56 -5.70 -7.16
C GLN A 138 0.83 -4.43 -7.61
N ILE A 139 0.30 -3.69 -6.63
CA ILE A 139 -0.27 -2.36 -6.84
C ILE A 139 0.15 -1.48 -5.66
N GLY A 140 0.78 -0.35 -5.96
CA GLY A 140 1.22 0.60 -4.95
C GLY A 140 2.05 1.71 -5.59
N PRO A 141 2.52 2.68 -4.81
CA PRO A 141 3.39 3.72 -5.33
C PRO A 141 4.69 3.12 -5.89
N SER A 142 5.03 3.45 -7.13
CA SER A 142 6.33 3.16 -7.73
C SER A 142 7.37 4.18 -7.25
N MET A 143 8.66 3.94 -7.50
CA MET A 143 9.70 4.92 -7.19
C MET A 143 9.51 6.24 -7.94
N ASP A 144 8.91 6.21 -9.15
CA ASP A 144 8.49 7.41 -9.87
C ASP A 144 7.40 8.16 -9.10
N THR A 145 6.39 7.44 -8.62
CA THR A 145 5.31 8.04 -7.82
C THR A 145 5.82 8.61 -6.50
N GLU A 146 6.77 7.93 -5.86
CA GLU A 146 7.41 8.43 -4.63
C GLU A 146 8.17 9.73 -4.89
N PHE A 147 8.93 9.79 -5.97
CA PHE A 147 9.61 11.02 -6.39
C PHE A 147 8.62 12.14 -6.72
N GLU A 148 7.59 11.86 -7.51
CA GLU A 148 6.57 12.85 -7.89
C GLU A 148 5.81 13.39 -6.68
N ALA A 149 5.52 12.56 -5.68
CA ALA A 149 4.90 13.02 -4.43
C ALA A 149 5.80 14.01 -3.69
N GLY A 150 7.10 13.70 -3.58
CA GLY A 150 8.09 14.63 -3.02
C GLY A 150 8.23 15.90 -3.84
N TYR A 151 8.32 15.78 -5.16
CA TYR A 151 8.43 16.91 -6.08
C TYR A 151 7.23 17.86 -5.97
N ALA A 152 6.02 17.31 -5.99
CA ALA A 152 4.80 18.10 -5.86
C ALA A 152 4.75 18.85 -4.52
N MET A 153 5.16 18.19 -3.42
CA MET A 153 5.24 18.81 -2.10
C MET A 153 6.27 19.95 -2.09
N GLY A 154 7.50 19.72 -2.53
CA GLY A 154 8.53 20.75 -2.59
C GLY A 154 8.12 21.94 -3.46
N LYS A 155 7.58 21.65 -4.65
CA LYS A 155 7.08 22.67 -5.57
C LYS A 155 5.91 23.46 -4.98
N TYR A 156 5.00 22.85 -4.25
CA TYR A 156 3.89 23.53 -3.59
C TYR A 156 4.41 24.66 -2.69
N PHE A 157 5.41 24.41 -1.85
CA PHE A 157 5.95 25.44 -0.96
C PHE A 157 6.77 26.49 -1.71
N ALA A 158 7.53 26.11 -2.74
CA ALA A 158 8.22 27.08 -3.59
C ALA A 158 7.22 28.02 -4.27
N ASP A 159 6.12 27.50 -4.83
CA ASP A 159 5.04 28.28 -5.47
C ASP A 159 4.29 29.17 -4.46
N GLN A 160 4.14 28.75 -3.20
CA GLN A 160 3.56 29.57 -2.12
C GLN A 160 4.52 30.67 -1.63
N GLY A 161 5.76 30.70 -2.13
CA GLY A 161 6.73 31.74 -1.85
C GLY A 161 7.53 31.53 -0.57
N ALA A 162 7.56 30.30 -0.02
CA ALA A 162 8.43 29.95 1.08
C ALA A 162 9.89 30.30 0.74
N LYS A 163 10.63 30.83 1.71
CA LYS A 163 12.05 31.19 1.57
C LYS A 163 12.95 30.23 2.32
N THR A 164 12.45 29.65 3.39
CA THR A 164 13.19 28.74 4.24
C THR A 164 12.36 27.51 4.60
N VAL A 165 12.96 26.33 4.48
CA VAL A 165 12.31 25.06 4.86
C VAL A 165 13.25 24.18 5.66
N GLY A 166 12.70 23.43 6.63
CA GLY A 166 13.36 22.29 7.24
C GLY A 166 12.89 21.00 6.57
N ILE A 167 13.71 19.96 6.55
CA ILE A 167 13.35 18.65 5.93
C ILE A 167 13.63 17.52 6.90
N TYR A 168 12.65 16.60 7.03
CA TYR A 168 12.81 15.29 7.62
C TYR A 168 12.77 14.20 6.55
N GLY A 169 13.88 13.47 6.42
CA GLY A 169 14.10 12.44 5.41
C GLY A 169 13.62 11.04 5.80
N ALA A 170 12.95 10.92 6.95
CA ALA A 170 12.49 9.65 7.51
C ALA A 170 13.62 8.61 7.63
N PHE A 171 13.54 7.46 6.99
CA PHE A 171 14.48 6.36 7.19
C PHE A 171 15.26 6.06 5.91
N ILE A 172 16.44 6.64 5.75
CA ILE A 172 17.38 6.30 4.67
C ILE A 172 18.35 5.21 5.19
N PRO A 173 18.62 4.17 4.40
CA PRO A 173 18.53 4.09 2.93
C PRO A 173 17.26 3.41 2.35
N ASN A 174 16.11 3.50 3.00
CA ASN A 174 14.88 2.99 2.40
C ASN A 174 14.62 3.68 1.05
N PRO A 175 14.52 2.96 -0.08
CA PRO A 175 14.35 3.55 -1.41
C PRO A 175 13.18 4.53 -1.51
N MET A 176 12.04 4.20 -0.93
CA MET A 176 10.87 5.06 -0.91
C MET A 176 11.19 6.45 -0.34
N HIS A 177 11.86 6.51 0.82
CA HIS A 177 12.21 7.77 1.46
C HIS A 177 13.32 8.53 0.70
N VAL A 178 14.24 7.80 0.08
CA VAL A 178 15.27 8.42 -0.79
C VAL A 178 14.63 9.11 -1.97
N TYR A 179 13.72 8.44 -2.69
CA TYR A 179 13.06 9.03 -3.86
C TYR A 179 12.13 10.18 -3.49
N ARG A 180 11.41 10.11 -2.38
CA ARG A 180 10.62 11.23 -1.85
C ARG A 180 11.52 12.42 -1.52
N THR A 181 12.65 12.19 -0.83
CA THR A 181 13.61 13.26 -0.50
C THR A 181 14.20 13.88 -1.76
N ALA A 182 14.59 13.06 -2.74
CA ALA A 182 15.06 13.56 -4.04
C ALA A 182 13.99 14.42 -4.73
N GLY A 183 12.73 14.01 -4.68
CA GLY A 183 11.60 14.77 -5.19
C GLY A 183 11.45 16.11 -4.49
N VAL A 184 11.47 16.13 -3.15
CA VAL A 184 11.39 17.38 -2.36
C VAL A 184 12.48 18.35 -2.79
N LEU A 185 13.74 17.89 -2.85
CA LEU A 185 14.86 18.75 -3.25
C LEU A 185 14.68 19.32 -4.67
N ALA A 186 14.30 18.45 -5.63
CA ALA A 186 14.04 18.89 -7.00
C ALA A 186 12.85 19.87 -7.09
N GLY A 187 11.77 19.62 -6.35
CA GLY A 187 10.58 20.48 -6.29
C GLY A 187 10.85 21.85 -5.69
N LEU A 188 11.78 21.95 -4.74
CA LEU A 188 12.28 23.21 -4.19
C LEU A 188 13.23 23.95 -5.15
N GLY A 189 13.56 23.36 -6.30
CA GLY A 189 14.52 23.93 -7.25
C GLY A 189 15.98 23.75 -6.81
N CYS A 190 16.26 22.76 -5.97
CA CYS A 190 17.61 22.47 -5.53
C CYS A 190 18.30 21.45 -6.44
N THR A 191 19.63 21.53 -6.52
CA THR A 191 20.50 20.47 -7.03
C THR A 191 21.26 19.84 -5.87
N TYR A 192 21.60 18.55 -6.02
CA TYR A 192 22.35 17.84 -4.99
C TYR A 192 23.59 17.18 -5.60
N GLY A 193 24.79 17.58 -5.14
CA GLY A 193 26.05 17.16 -5.73
C GLY A 193 26.17 17.45 -7.23
N GLY A 194 25.47 18.48 -7.73
CA GLY A 194 25.38 18.85 -9.13
C GLY A 194 24.32 18.12 -9.95
N ALA A 195 23.64 17.10 -9.39
CA ALA A 195 22.51 16.44 -10.03
C ALA A 195 21.20 17.24 -9.82
N SER A 196 20.33 17.24 -10.83
CA SER A 196 19.01 17.88 -10.80
C SER A 196 17.86 16.96 -11.21
N ASP A 197 18.19 15.78 -11.72
CA ASP A 197 17.21 14.76 -12.11
C ASP A 197 17.00 13.71 -11.02
N LYS A 198 15.91 12.98 -11.14
CA LYS A 198 15.43 11.98 -10.19
C LYS A 198 16.53 10.98 -9.79
N ASP A 199 17.10 10.29 -10.78
CA ASP A 199 18.01 9.19 -10.53
C ASP A 199 19.40 9.67 -10.10
N GLY A 200 19.82 10.83 -10.60
CA GLY A 200 21.05 11.48 -10.19
C GLY A 200 21.02 11.92 -8.72
N ILE A 201 19.94 12.59 -8.28
CA ILE A 201 19.78 13.00 -6.88
C ILE A 201 19.66 11.75 -5.99
N ALA A 202 18.78 10.80 -6.34
CA ALA A 202 18.55 9.59 -5.54
C ALA A 202 19.85 8.76 -5.41
N GLY A 203 20.59 8.58 -6.50
CA GLY A 203 21.86 7.85 -6.49
C GLY A 203 22.88 8.45 -5.53
N GLN A 204 22.97 9.79 -5.47
CA GLN A 204 23.87 10.46 -4.52
C GLN A 204 23.37 10.36 -3.08
N LEU A 205 22.05 10.49 -2.83
CA LEU A 205 21.46 10.30 -1.50
C LEU A 205 21.70 8.88 -0.96
N PHE A 206 21.66 7.86 -1.81
CA PHE A 206 22.02 6.49 -1.44
C PHE A 206 23.51 6.40 -1.07
N GLY A 207 24.39 7.02 -1.86
CA GLY A 207 25.83 7.03 -1.60
C GLY A 207 26.21 7.75 -0.30
N ASP A 208 25.55 8.87 -0.03
CA ASP A 208 25.82 9.70 1.15
C ASP A 208 25.05 9.23 2.40
N GLN A 209 24.16 8.26 2.26
CA GLN A 209 23.28 7.78 3.33
C GLN A 209 22.41 8.91 3.92
N GLY A 210 21.95 9.85 3.07
CA GLY A 210 21.14 11.01 3.45
C GLY A 210 21.54 12.28 2.72
N VAL A 211 21.13 13.44 3.25
CA VAL A 211 21.49 14.75 2.69
C VAL A 211 22.71 15.33 3.38
N ASP A 212 23.83 15.43 2.65
CA ASP A 212 24.96 16.26 3.02
C ASP A 212 24.68 17.71 2.61
N MET A 213 24.40 18.57 3.59
CA MET A 213 24.06 19.98 3.37
C MET A 213 25.13 20.75 2.58
N SER A 214 26.41 20.30 2.60
CA SER A 214 27.49 20.93 1.84
C SER A 214 27.40 20.70 0.32
N LYS A 215 26.66 19.66 -0.12
CA LYS A 215 26.43 19.32 -1.53
C LYS A 215 25.14 19.92 -2.08
N LEU A 216 24.32 20.51 -1.20
CA LEU A 216 23.00 21.05 -1.57
C LEU A 216 23.16 22.48 -2.09
N VAL A 217 22.64 22.75 -3.28
CA VAL A 217 22.58 24.10 -3.88
C VAL A 217 21.16 24.38 -4.26
N CYS A 218 20.54 25.36 -3.60
CA CYS A 218 19.17 25.78 -3.84
C CYS A 218 19.13 27.21 -4.41
N GLY A 219 18.03 27.51 -5.12
CA GLY A 219 17.76 28.84 -5.68
C GLY A 219 17.07 29.75 -4.67
N ASP A 220 15.79 30.02 -4.90
CA ASP A 220 14.99 30.98 -4.11
C ASP A 220 14.58 30.47 -2.73
N VAL A 221 14.54 29.15 -2.53
CA VAL A 221 14.18 28.50 -1.27
C VAL A 221 15.42 27.88 -0.65
N GLN A 222 15.71 28.21 0.60
CA GLN A 222 16.83 27.64 1.35
C GLN A 222 16.36 26.50 2.24
N VAL A 223 17.10 25.37 2.23
CA VAL A 223 16.94 24.32 3.22
C VAL A 223 17.80 24.69 4.42
N VAL A 224 17.17 25.03 5.57
CA VAL A 224 17.86 25.46 6.78
C VAL A 224 18.36 24.30 7.63
N GLY A 225 17.91 23.08 7.35
CA GLY A 225 18.39 21.87 8.02
C GLY A 225 17.70 20.63 7.49
N TYR A 226 18.39 19.52 7.67
CA TYR A 226 17.91 18.18 7.31
C TYR A 226 18.30 17.20 8.42
N PHE A 227 17.40 16.28 8.71
CA PHE A 227 17.72 15.11 9.56
C PHE A 227 16.88 13.91 9.12
N GLN A 228 17.27 12.73 9.63
CA GLN A 228 16.62 11.45 9.31
C GLN A 228 16.74 10.46 10.46
N GLY A 229 15.97 9.38 10.38
CA GLY A 229 15.93 8.35 11.43
C GLY A 229 15.13 8.79 12.64
N PHE A 230 15.15 7.95 13.66
CA PHE A 230 14.55 8.24 14.97
C PHE A 230 15.48 7.69 16.05
N GLY A 231 16.15 8.55 16.77
CA GLY A 231 17.15 8.20 17.77
C GLY A 231 17.28 9.28 18.84
N ASP A 232 18.29 9.16 19.68
CA ASP A 232 18.47 10.01 20.86
C ASP A 232 18.64 11.50 20.52
N THR A 233 19.15 11.83 19.33
CA THR A 233 19.38 13.21 18.87
C THR A 233 18.28 13.78 18.00
N THR A 234 17.27 12.99 17.62
CA THR A 234 16.26 13.40 16.63
C THR A 234 15.52 14.67 17.04
N PHE A 235 15.15 14.79 18.31
CA PHE A 235 14.48 16.01 18.80
C PHE A 235 15.41 17.20 18.90
N ASP A 236 16.70 17.01 19.19
CA ASP A 236 17.66 18.09 19.19
C ASP A 236 17.85 18.64 17.77
N GLU A 237 17.90 17.78 16.76
CA GLU A 237 17.96 18.17 15.34
C GLU A 237 16.69 18.90 14.90
N LEU A 238 15.50 18.37 15.26
CA LEU A 238 14.23 19.04 15.03
C LEU A 238 14.23 20.45 15.66
N PHE A 239 14.59 20.57 16.94
CA PHE A 239 14.57 21.86 17.64
C PHE A 239 15.62 22.84 17.11
N ALA A 240 16.77 22.35 16.60
CA ALA A 240 17.74 23.18 15.91
C ALA A 240 17.17 23.80 14.62
N ILE A 241 16.35 23.05 13.88
CA ILE A 241 15.63 23.54 12.69
C ILE A 241 14.51 24.49 13.10
N VAL A 242 13.66 24.08 14.04
CA VAL A 242 12.52 24.87 14.54
C VAL A 242 12.99 26.21 15.13
N GLY A 243 14.14 26.22 15.80
CA GLY A 243 14.77 27.45 16.36
C GLY A 243 15.17 28.47 15.30
N GLN A 244 15.29 28.06 14.04
CA GLN A 244 15.56 28.97 12.91
C GLN A 244 14.26 29.56 12.32
N THR A 245 13.09 29.16 12.86
CA THR A 245 11.76 29.62 12.41
C THR A 245 11.56 29.51 10.90
N PRO A 246 11.72 28.30 10.28
CA PRO A 246 11.48 28.15 8.86
C PRO A 246 10.04 28.44 8.47
N ASP A 247 9.83 28.86 7.24
CA ASP A 247 8.47 29.11 6.72
C ASP A 247 7.63 27.81 6.67
N ALA A 248 8.29 26.65 6.52
CA ALA A 248 7.63 25.34 6.58
C ALA A 248 8.61 24.22 6.97
N PHE A 249 8.02 23.10 7.42
CA PHE A 249 8.73 21.86 7.69
C PHE A 249 8.18 20.75 6.78
N LEU A 250 9.03 20.15 5.95
CA LEU A 250 8.65 19.15 4.96
C LEU A 250 9.10 17.75 5.43
N SER A 251 8.18 16.83 5.53
CA SER A 251 8.44 15.45 5.91
C SER A 251 8.15 14.50 4.76
N VAL A 252 9.04 13.56 4.54
CA VAL A 252 8.81 12.48 3.57
C VAL A 252 8.10 11.27 4.17
N GLY A 253 7.68 11.37 5.44
CA GLY A 253 6.85 10.38 6.12
C GLY A 253 6.86 10.52 7.63
N MET A 254 5.70 10.28 8.25
CA MET A 254 5.50 10.11 9.69
C MET A 254 5.69 11.36 10.56
N ALA A 255 5.69 12.57 10.00
CA ALA A 255 5.84 13.81 10.81
C ALA A 255 4.75 13.93 11.86
N THR A 256 3.50 13.64 11.50
CA THR A 256 2.38 13.69 12.44
C THR A 256 2.60 12.73 13.61
N THR A 257 3.08 11.52 13.36
CA THR A 257 3.32 10.52 14.40
C THR A 257 4.41 10.95 15.39
N PHE A 258 5.48 11.59 14.90
CA PHE A 258 6.66 11.85 15.74
C PHE A 258 6.77 13.30 16.20
N PHE A 259 6.33 14.28 15.40
CA PHE A 259 6.72 15.67 15.58
C PHE A 259 5.55 16.66 15.67
N ALA A 260 4.29 16.20 15.52
CA ALA A 260 3.15 17.09 15.47
C ALA A 260 3.08 18.03 16.67
N ASP A 261 3.29 17.54 17.90
CA ASP A 261 3.23 18.35 19.11
C ASP A 261 4.30 19.46 19.12
N ALA A 262 5.52 19.14 18.69
CA ALA A 262 6.61 20.11 18.63
C ALA A 262 6.36 21.17 17.55
N LEU A 263 5.90 20.77 16.36
CA LEU A 263 5.58 21.67 15.26
C LEU A 263 4.38 22.55 15.57
N ASN A 264 3.34 21.98 16.20
CA ASN A 264 2.17 22.72 16.70
C ASN A 264 2.56 23.75 17.76
N GLY A 265 3.41 23.35 18.72
CA GLY A 265 3.92 24.24 19.77
C GLY A 265 4.74 25.39 19.21
N ALA A 266 5.53 25.15 18.19
CA ALA A 266 6.34 26.14 17.48
C ALA A 266 5.52 26.96 16.46
N LYS A 267 4.30 26.54 16.11
CA LYS A 267 3.46 27.12 15.06
C LYS A 267 4.12 27.13 13.67
N ILE A 268 4.89 26.10 13.37
CA ILE A 268 5.50 25.93 12.06
C ILE A 268 4.57 25.07 11.22
N PRO A 269 4.06 25.57 10.07
CA PRO A 269 3.27 24.76 9.15
C PRO A 269 4.12 23.62 8.59
N TYR A 270 3.54 22.43 8.48
CA TYR A 270 4.27 21.30 7.95
C TYR A 270 3.50 20.55 6.86
N ALA A 271 4.25 19.80 6.07
CA ALA A 271 3.75 18.87 5.07
C ALA A 271 4.22 17.46 5.36
N ASP A 272 3.45 16.47 4.92
CA ASP A 272 3.81 15.07 5.07
C ASP A 272 3.42 14.23 3.83
N ILE A 273 4.17 13.14 3.60
CA ILE A 273 3.78 12.08 2.68
C ILE A 273 3.49 10.84 3.53
N ASP A 274 2.21 10.59 3.81
CA ASP A 274 1.80 9.59 4.79
C ASP A 274 0.44 8.96 4.36
N SER A 275 -0.51 8.88 5.27
CA SER A 275 -1.84 8.31 5.04
C SER A 275 -2.93 9.22 5.59
N PHE A 276 -4.15 9.09 5.07
CA PHE A 276 -5.32 9.77 5.61
C PHE A 276 -5.74 9.10 6.93
N THR A 277 -5.26 9.65 8.05
CA THR A 277 -5.46 9.16 9.42
C THR A 277 -6.20 10.17 10.28
N SER A 278 -6.66 9.76 11.47
CA SER A 278 -7.32 10.69 12.42
C SER A 278 -6.34 11.71 12.98
N GLY A 279 -5.08 11.32 13.17
CA GLY A 279 -4.01 12.23 13.58
C GLY A 279 -3.76 13.32 12.54
N ASN A 280 -3.67 12.93 11.27
CA ASN A 280 -3.54 13.88 10.16
C ASN A 280 -4.78 14.78 10.02
N ALA A 281 -6.00 14.25 10.22
CA ALA A 281 -7.23 15.05 10.23
C ALA A 281 -7.20 16.16 11.28
N ALA A 282 -6.78 15.83 12.50
CA ALA A 282 -6.70 16.80 13.59
C ALA A 282 -5.71 17.94 13.27
N ASN A 283 -4.54 17.59 12.72
CA ASN A 283 -3.50 18.58 12.38
C ASN A 283 -3.85 19.39 11.12
N MET A 284 -4.56 18.83 10.16
CA MET A 284 -5.09 19.57 9.01
C MET A 284 -6.19 20.56 9.49
N SER A 285 -7.07 20.12 10.41
CA SER A 285 -8.13 20.96 10.94
C SER A 285 -7.63 22.14 11.79
N ASN A 286 -6.53 21.96 12.54
CA ASN A 286 -5.93 23.06 13.32
C ASN A 286 -5.02 23.98 12.47
N GLY A 287 -4.79 23.64 11.20
CA GLY A 287 -4.03 24.44 10.24
C GLY A 287 -2.51 24.31 10.36
N THR A 288 -1.99 23.31 11.09
CA THR A 288 -0.54 23.08 11.18
C THR A 288 -0.05 22.14 10.09
N LEU A 289 -0.79 21.04 9.82
CA LEU A 289 -0.59 20.27 8.60
C LEU A 289 -1.28 21.00 7.46
N VAL A 290 -0.52 21.46 6.46
CA VAL A 290 -1.03 22.30 5.36
C VAL A 290 -0.93 21.61 4.00
N TYR A 291 -0.29 20.45 3.95
CA TYR A 291 -0.17 19.61 2.76
C TYR A 291 -0.02 18.16 3.19
N LEU A 292 -0.84 17.28 2.65
CA LEU A 292 -0.69 15.84 2.78
C LEU A 292 -0.79 15.19 1.39
N ALA A 293 0.22 14.39 1.01
CA ALA A 293 0.08 13.39 -0.02
C ALA A 293 -0.11 12.04 0.67
N GLY A 294 -1.30 11.42 0.53
CA GLY A 294 -1.66 10.32 1.42
C GLY A 294 -2.25 9.10 0.71
N LYS A 295 -2.00 7.93 1.32
CA LYS A 295 -2.74 6.70 1.04
C LYS A 295 -4.07 6.74 1.78
N TYR A 296 -5.05 6.00 1.28
CA TYR A 296 -6.38 5.90 1.83
C TYR A 296 -6.82 4.44 1.96
N SER A 297 -7.75 4.14 2.85
CA SER A 297 -8.04 2.76 3.26
C SER A 297 -8.48 1.85 2.11
N SER A 298 -9.27 2.34 1.16
CA SER A 298 -9.73 1.53 0.03
C SER A 298 -8.74 1.44 -1.14
N SER A 299 -7.58 2.10 -1.07
CA SER A 299 -6.52 2.01 -2.10
C SER A 299 -6.10 0.56 -2.39
N ILE A 300 -6.27 -0.33 -1.43
CA ILE A 300 -5.98 -1.77 -1.55
C ILE A 300 -7.11 -2.58 -2.23
N GLY A 301 -8.18 -1.94 -2.66
CA GLY A 301 -9.31 -2.58 -3.34
C GLY A 301 -8.95 -3.23 -4.69
N PRO A 302 -8.21 -2.57 -5.57
CA PRO A 302 -7.85 -3.14 -6.86
C PRO A 302 -7.04 -4.44 -6.77
N ILE A 303 -6.06 -4.52 -5.88
CA ILE A 303 -5.26 -5.75 -5.73
C ILE A 303 -6.09 -6.90 -5.14
N PHE A 304 -7.08 -6.59 -4.29
CA PHE A 304 -8.08 -7.57 -3.88
C PHE A 304 -8.89 -8.07 -5.08
N ALA A 305 -9.38 -7.18 -5.96
CA ALA A 305 -10.14 -7.57 -7.15
C ALA A 305 -9.32 -8.46 -8.10
N ALA A 306 -8.04 -8.14 -8.32
CA ALA A 306 -7.13 -8.97 -9.11
C ALA A 306 -6.92 -10.36 -8.46
N THR A 307 -6.80 -10.41 -7.14
CA THR A 307 -6.68 -11.66 -6.38
C THR A 307 -7.94 -12.52 -6.49
N MET A 308 -9.12 -11.90 -6.36
CA MET A 308 -10.40 -12.58 -6.57
C MET A 308 -10.52 -13.18 -7.98
N ASN A 309 -10.08 -12.44 -9.01
CA ASN A 309 -10.08 -12.95 -10.38
C ASN A 309 -9.15 -14.16 -10.53
N ALA A 310 -7.95 -14.10 -9.96
CA ALA A 310 -7.00 -15.20 -10.02
C ALA A 310 -7.56 -16.47 -9.35
N VAL A 311 -8.12 -16.36 -8.15
CA VAL A 311 -8.76 -17.49 -7.43
C VAL A 311 -9.93 -18.07 -8.21
N LYS A 312 -10.70 -17.24 -8.93
CA LYS A 312 -11.81 -17.68 -9.78
C LYS A 312 -11.39 -18.21 -11.15
N GLY A 313 -10.08 -18.33 -11.42
CA GLY A 313 -9.56 -18.87 -12.69
C GLY A 313 -9.48 -17.86 -13.84
N ASN A 314 -9.65 -16.57 -13.56
CA ASN A 314 -9.54 -15.48 -14.54
C ASN A 314 -8.42 -14.49 -14.14
N PRO A 315 -7.15 -14.92 -13.99
CA PRO A 315 -6.09 -14.02 -13.58
C PRO A 315 -5.90 -12.89 -14.60
N ILE A 316 -5.75 -11.68 -14.09
CA ILE A 316 -5.40 -10.53 -14.94
C ILE A 316 -3.91 -10.62 -15.24
N ARG A 317 -3.57 -10.60 -16.51
CA ARG A 317 -2.19 -10.66 -17.00
C ARG A 317 -1.98 -9.62 -18.09
N ASP A 318 -0.74 -9.13 -18.22
CA ASP A 318 -0.37 -8.29 -19.35
C ASP A 318 -0.40 -9.05 -20.68
N GLU A 319 -0.12 -8.38 -21.78
CA GLU A 319 -0.09 -8.97 -23.14
C GLU A 319 0.95 -10.09 -23.31
N ASN A 320 1.95 -10.14 -22.43
CA ASN A 320 2.98 -11.16 -22.41
C ASN A 320 2.67 -12.31 -21.43
N GLY A 321 1.52 -12.25 -20.76
CA GLY A 321 1.10 -13.23 -19.74
C GLY A 321 1.73 -13.02 -18.38
N ASN A 322 2.33 -11.87 -18.11
CA ASN A 322 2.96 -11.57 -16.83
C ASN A 322 1.96 -11.07 -15.78
N ALA A 323 2.33 -11.18 -14.53
CA ALA A 323 1.65 -10.62 -13.37
C ALA A 323 1.49 -9.09 -13.50
N ILE A 324 0.44 -8.54 -12.87
CA ILE A 324 0.24 -7.09 -12.89
C ILE A 324 1.31 -6.36 -12.08
N SER A 325 1.74 -5.20 -12.60
CA SER A 325 2.57 -4.24 -11.87
C SER A 325 2.06 -2.84 -12.20
N LEU A 326 1.29 -2.26 -11.29
CA LEU A 326 0.61 -1.00 -11.53
C LEU A 326 0.95 0.01 -10.45
N SER A 327 1.38 1.18 -10.89
CA SER A 327 1.60 2.30 -9.98
C SER A 327 0.27 2.92 -9.55
N GLN A 328 0.18 3.31 -8.29
CA GLN A 328 -0.95 4.01 -7.72
C GLN A 328 -0.49 5.33 -7.11
N ASN A 329 -1.18 6.41 -7.48
CA ASN A 329 -0.86 7.75 -7.00
C ASN A 329 -1.35 7.99 -5.57
N TYR A 330 -0.71 8.93 -4.89
CA TYR A 330 -1.20 9.51 -3.66
C TYR A 330 -2.34 10.47 -3.95
N LEU A 331 -3.32 10.54 -3.05
CA LEU A 331 -4.27 11.65 -3.05
C LEU A 331 -3.66 12.82 -2.27
N VAL A 332 -3.96 14.04 -2.72
CA VAL A 332 -3.40 15.24 -2.11
C VAL A 332 -4.50 16.07 -1.47
N ALA A 333 -4.28 16.50 -0.22
CA ALA A 333 -5.10 17.47 0.47
C ALA A 333 -4.24 18.66 0.94
N THR A 334 -4.70 19.87 0.65
CA THR A 334 -4.06 21.13 1.08
C THR A 334 -4.97 21.96 1.96
N ASP A 335 -6.12 21.43 2.33
CA ASP A 335 -7.11 22.04 3.21
C ASP A 335 -7.99 20.96 3.87
N SER A 336 -8.63 21.33 4.98
CA SER A 336 -9.48 20.41 5.75
C SER A 336 -10.68 19.88 4.96
N ALA A 337 -11.27 20.67 4.07
CA ALA A 337 -12.45 20.24 3.33
C ALA A 337 -12.10 19.13 2.33
N THR A 338 -10.98 19.27 1.61
CA THR A 338 -10.43 18.25 0.73
C THR A 338 -10.04 17.01 1.53
N PHE A 339 -9.34 17.19 2.67
CA PHE A 339 -8.96 16.09 3.54
C PHE A 339 -10.18 15.31 4.02
N ASP A 340 -11.18 15.99 4.57
CA ASP A 340 -12.40 15.38 5.11
C ASP A 340 -13.20 14.67 4.02
N SER A 341 -13.23 15.20 2.81
CA SER A 341 -13.88 14.57 1.66
C SER A 341 -13.24 13.22 1.32
N ILE A 342 -11.90 13.12 1.35
CA ILE A 342 -11.19 11.88 1.12
C ILE A 342 -11.34 10.94 2.32
N PHE A 343 -10.97 11.40 3.51
CA PHE A 343 -10.90 10.59 4.73
C PHE A 343 -12.24 10.02 5.17
N ASN A 344 -13.29 10.88 5.20
CA ASN A 344 -14.63 10.45 5.57
C ASN A 344 -15.36 9.76 4.41
N GLY A 345 -15.09 10.18 3.16
CA GLY A 345 -15.65 9.55 1.97
C GLY A 345 -15.14 8.11 1.77
N ASP A 346 -13.91 7.83 2.18
CA ASP A 346 -13.31 6.49 2.06
C ASP A 346 -13.69 5.54 3.21
N LYS A 347 -14.38 6.04 4.24
CA LYS A 347 -14.91 5.24 5.35
C LYS A 347 -16.38 4.89 5.14
N GLY A 348 -16.81 3.76 5.69
CA GLY A 348 -18.21 3.37 5.69
C GLY A 348 -18.69 2.73 4.38
N ASP A 349 -19.90 3.07 3.95
CA ASP A 349 -20.63 2.31 2.92
C ASP A 349 -20.29 2.69 1.47
N ASN A 350 -19.52 3.75 1.25
CA ASN A 350 -19.19 4.21 -0.10
C ASN A 350 -17.72 4.66 -0.25
N PRO A 351 -16.75 3.76 -0.02
CA PRO A 351 -15.33 4.08 -0.19
C PRO A 351 -15.01 4.41 -1.65
N ILE A 352 -13.83 4.98 -1.91
CA ILE A 352 -13.38 5.35 -3.26
C ILE A 352 -13.37 4.11 -4.17
N PHE A 353 -12.84 2.98 -3.70
CA PHE A 353 -12.98 1.68 -4.36
C PHE A 353 -14.15 0.90 -3.75
N ASN A 354 -15.36 1.37 -4.01
CA ASN A 354 -16.57 0.70 -3.59
C ASN A 354 -16.96 -0.49 -4.50
N LYS A 355 -18.01 -1.22 -4.10
CA LYS A 355 -18.47 -2.40 -4.84
C LYS A 355 -18.79 -2.11 -6.30
N GLU A 356 -19.44 -0.97 -6.61
CA GLU A 356 -19.76 -0.58 -7.99
C GLU A 356 -18.50 -0.41 -8.86
N VAL A 357 -17.44 0.15 -8.25
CA VAL A 357 -16.14 0.34 -8.91
C VAL A 357 -15.43 -1.00 -9.10
N LEU A 358 -15.37 -1.83 -8.07
CA LEU A 358 -14.68 -3.12 -8.10
C LEU A 358 -15.39 -4.14 -8.99
N ASP A 359 -16.73 -4.15 -9.05
CA ASP A 359 -17.51 -5.05 -9.90
C ASP A 359 -17.22 -4.83 -11.40
N LYS A 360 -16.72 -3.66 -11.79
CA LYS A 360 -16.30 -3.40 -13.19
C LYS A 360 -15.05 -4.20 -13.58
N VAL A 361 -14.28 -4.65 -12.61
CA VAL A 361 -13.01 -5.35 -12.83
C VAL A 361 -12.93 -6.72 -12.16
N ILE A 362 -13.98 -7.17 -11.46
CA ILE A 362 -14.11 -8.54 -10.98
C ILE A 362 -14.84 -9.37 -12.06
N GLY A 363 -14.18 -10.43 -12.52
CA GLY A 363 -14.65 -11.29 -13.62
C GLY A 363 -13.66 -11.25 -14.79
N THR A 364 -14.16 -11.30 -16.00
CA THR A 364 -13.31 -11.21 -17.20
C THR A 364 -13.08 -9.75 -17.55
N VAL A 365 -11.85 -9.28 -17.34
CA VAL A 365 -11.42 -7.91 -17.62
C VAL A 365 -10.07 -7.93 -18.32
N SER A 366 -9.84 -6.98 -19.24
CA SER A 366 -8.52 -6.80 -19.86
C SER A 366 -7.54 -6.13 -18.90
N TYR A 367 -6.24 -6.36 -19.11
CA TYR A 367 -5.20 -5.65 -18.35
C TYR A 367 -5.32 -4.13 -18.52
N SER A 368 -5.59 -3.65 -19.74
CA SER A 368 -5.72 -2.21 -20.01
C SER A 368 -6.89 -1.55 -19.28
N ASP A 369 -8.06 -2.23 -19.22
CA ASP A 369 -9.22 -1.70 -18.51
C ASP A 369 -8.99 -1.69 -17.00
N PHE A 370 -8.32 -2.73 -16.49
CA PHE A 370 -7.94 -2.80 -15.09
C PHE A 370 -6.92 -1.70 -14.72
N ALA A 371 -5.88 -1.51 -15.55
CA ALA A 371 -4.89 -0.46 -15.36
C ALA A 371 -5.52 0.94 -15.41
N ALA A 372 -6.44 1.17 -16.35
CA ALA A 372 -7.19 2.43 -16.44
C ALA A 372 -8.03 2.70 -15.17
N LEU A 373 -8.65 1.66 -14.59
CA LEU A 373 -9.37 1.81 -13.32
C LEU A 373 -8.42 2.23 -12.18
N VAL A 374 -7.27 1.57 -12.04
CA VAL A 374 -6.28 1.89 -10.99
C VAL A 374 -5.79 3.34 -11.14
N ALA A 375 -5.47 3.75 -12.37
CA ALA A 375 -4.97 5.10 -12.64
C ALA A 375 -6.03 6.21 -12.52
N SER A 376 -7.33 5.86 -12.51
CA SER A 376 -8.43 6.84 -12.44
C SER A 376 -8.71 7.38 -11.04
N LYS A 377 -8.09 6.86 -10.04
CA LYS A 377 -8.28 7.16 -8.61
C LYS A 377 -6.93 7.43 -7.97
#